data_8dfa2e1efce5654f96fb0a9a74d23312
#
_entry.id   8dfa2e1efce5654f96fb0a9a74d23312
#
_cell.length_a   1.000
_cell.length_b   1.000
_cell.length_c   1.000
_cell.angle_alpha   90.00
_cell.angle_beta   90.00
_cell.angle_gamma   90.00
#
_symmetry.space_group_name_H-M   'P 1'
#
loop_
_entity.id
_entity.type
_entity.pdbx_description
1 polymer ?
#
loop_
_entity_poly.entity_id
_entity_poly.type
_entity_poly.pdbx_seq_one_letter_code
_entity_poly.pdbx_strand_id
1 'polypeptide(L)'
;MGEGEVLSALAKIGAIVFVVGSLLSMGLSFTMSQLLTPLKNVRLVVVVLIVNFVLVPAFAWGITEVLPLEEALVSGLIILGCVAGAPFLPKEVQAAKGNLAAGVGVMFLLMIVTIVYAPIVLPLVLEGAEVSGWDLASSLIVSMALPLALGLILKANFPDDAPDWAALAGKASGLGGLVLIVIGLVLQVRNIFGLIGSWGFLAIAVLVLGSLVVGYYSGGRDKGMRKVTGLGTAQRNVSAALVVATVSFPETLTVTYILIAALLLPVILIPIARRMGGKTEADSESAPAPAS
;
A
#
# COMPACT_ATOMS: atom_id res chain seq x y z
N MET A 1 30.84 12.60 9.06
CA MET A 1 29.47 12.04 9.14
C MET A 1 29.44 11.10 10.35
N GLY A 2 28.55 11.36 11.29
CA GLY A 2 28.32 10.44 12.42
C GLY A 2 27.62 9.17 11.94
N GLU A 3 27.75 8.06 12.71
CA GLU A 3 27.11 6.78 12.36
C GLU A 3 25.59 6.93 12.11
N GLY A 4 24.91 7.78 12.88
CA GLY A 4 23.47 8.06 12.70
C GLY A 4 23.13 8.76 11.38
N GLU A 5 24.00 9.64 10.87
CA GLU A 5 23.80 10.32 9.59
C GLU A 5 23.94 9.34 8.42
N VAL A 6 24.90 8.41 8.50
CA VAL A 6 25.07 7.35 7.49
C VAL A 6 23.87 6.44 7.43
N LEU A 7 23.37 5.99 8.59
CA LEU A 7 22.18 5.14 8.68
C LEU A 7 20.93 5.87 8.14
N SER A 8 20.74 7.14 8.50
CA SER A 8 19.63 7.94 7.96
C SER A 8 19.69 8.08 6.43
N ALA A 9 20.88 8.34 5.88
CA ALA A 9 21.08 8.41 4.43
C ALA A 9 20.77 7.07 3.74
N LEU A 10 21.22 5.95 4.32
CA LEU A 10 20.93 4.62 3.79
C LEU A 10 19.42 4.29 3.84
N ALA A 11 18.71 4.68 4.91
CA ALA A 11 17.27 4.51 5.01
C ALA A 11 16.54 5.33 3.92
N LYS A 12 16.95 6.58 3.68
CA LYS A 12 16.39 7.42 2.60
C LYS A 12 16.62 6.82 1.22
N ILE A 13 17.83 6.31 0.94
CA ILE A 13 18.12 5.61 -0.32
C ILE A 13 17.26 4.35 -0.44
N GLY A 14 17.15 3.56 0.63
CA GLY A 14 16.29 2.38 0.68
C GLY A 14 14.83 2.71 0.35
N ALA A 15 14.30 3.80 0.90
CA ALA A 15 12.95 4.28 0.61
C ALA A 15 12.76 4.63 -0.88
N ILE A 16 13.68 5.38 -1.46
CA ILE A 16 13.63 5.77 -2.89
C ILE A 16 13.68 4.51 -3.77
N VAL A 17 14.62 3.60 -3.52
CA VAL A 17 14.75 2.34 -4.28
C VAL A 17 13.50 1.49 -4.14
N PHE A 18 12.91 1.41 -2.94
CA PHE A 18 11.66 0.69 -2.71
C PHE A 18 10.51 1.28 -3.53
N VAL A 19 10.27 2.58 -3.43
CA VAL A 19 9.14 3.25 -4.10
C VAL A 19 9.31 3.21 -5.63
N VAL A 20 10.44 3.72 -6.14
CA VAL A 20 10.69 3.81 -7.58
C VAL A 20 10.77 2.42 -8.20
N GLY A 21 11.49 1.50 -7.56
CA GLY A 21 11.64 0.12 -8.06
C GLY A 21 10.31 -0.64 -8.11
N SER A 22 9.42 -0.48 -7.12
CA SER A 22 8.12 -1.15 -7.11
C SER A 22 7.22 -0.68 -8.26
N LEU A 23 7.21 0.63 -8.53
CA LEU A 23 6.36 1.23 -9.56
C LEU A 23 6.91 1.01 -10.97
N LEU A 24 8.23 1.05 -11.13
CA LEU A 24 8.90 0.69 -12.37
C LEU A 24 8.63 -0.79 -12.70
N SER A 25 8.82 -1.69 -11.73
CA SER A 25 8.51 -3.12 -11.88
C SER A 25 7.06 -3.35 -12.28
N MET A 26 6.12 -2.61 -11.67
CA MET A 26 4.71 -2.67 -12.02
C MET A 26 4.45 -2.22 -13.47
N GLY A 27 5.00 -1.07 -13.89
CA GLY A 27 4.86 -0.57 -15.26
C GLY A 27 5.42 -1.53 -16.30
N LEU A 28 6.55 -2.20 -16.00
CA LEU A 28 7.16 -3.22 -16.85
C LEU A 28 6.36 -4.54 -16.89
N SER A 29 5.55 -4.81 -15.86
CA SER A 29 4.80 -6.07 -15.74
C SER A 29 3.46 -6.06 -16.47
N PHE A 30 2.84 -4.91 -16.66
CA PHE A 30 1.48 -4.81 -17.20
C PHE A 30 1.40 -3.94 -18.45
N THR A 31 0.49 -4.29 -19.37
CA THR A 31 0.15 -3.45 -20.51
C THR A 31 -0.95 -2.45 -20.14
N MET A 32 -1.03 -1.33 -20.84
CA MET A 32 -2.08 -0.34 -20.65
C MET A 32 -3.48 -0.95 -20.81
N SER A 33 -3.65 -1.89 -21.76
CA SER A 33 -4.92 -2.59 -21.96
C SER A 33 -5.30 -3.43 -20.74
N GLN A 34 -4.34 -4.14 -20.13
CA GLN A 34 -4.58 -4.93 -18.90
C GLN A 34 -5.00 -4.04 -17.73
N LEU A 35 -4.43 -2.82 -17.63
CA LEU A 35 -4.75 -1.86 -16.59
C LEU A 35 -6.15 -1.24 -16.77
N LEU A 36 -6.52 -0.92 -18.02
CA LEU A 36 -7.75 -0.18 -18.33
C LEU A 36 -8.98 -1.05 -18.55
N THR A 37 -8.82 -2.30 -19.03
CA THR A 37 -9.97 -3.16 -19.35
C THR A 37 -10.92 -3.38 -18.15
N PRO A 38 -10.45 -3.65 -16.92
CA PRO A 38 -11.34 -3.80 -15.77
C PRO A 38 -12.10 -2.52 -15.41
N LEU A 39 -11.57 -1.35 -15.81
CA LEU A 39 -12.16 -0.04 -15.51
C LEU A 39 -13.36 0.29 -16.38
N LYS A 40 -13.66 -0.50 -17.41
CA LYS A 40 -14.91 -0.40 -18.17
C LYS A 40 -16.14 -0.72 -17.34
N ASN A 41 -15.96 -1.43 -16.21
CA ASN A 41 -17.04 -1.65 -15.25
C ASN A 41 -17.24 -0.40 -14.38
N VAL A 42 -18.07 0.53 -14.83
CA VAL A 42 -18.35 1.81 -14.17
C VAL A 42 -18.82 1.61 -12.70
N ARG A 43 -19.66 0.59 -12.45
CA ARG A 43 -20.12 0.31 -11.09
C ARG A 43 -18.93 -0.05 -10.16
N LEU A 44 -18.02 -0.89 -10.62
CA LEU A 44 -16.82 -1.24 -9.87
C LEU A 44 -15.98 0.00 -9.58
N VAL A 45 -15.75 0.83 -10.60
CA VAL A 45 -14.97 2.07 -10.49
C VAL A 45 -15.58 2.99 -9.44
N VAL A 46 -16.87 3.32 -9.56
CA VAL A 46 -17.55 4.23 -8.64
C VAL A 46 -17.52 3.69 -7.20
N VAL A 47 -17.85 2.42 -7.00
CA VAL A 47 -17.86 1.80 -5.68
C VAL A 47 -16.47 1.81 -5.05
N VAL A 48 -15.46 1.42 -5.80
CA VAL A 48 -14.07 1.37 -5.31
C VAL A 48 -13.55 2.76 -4.96
N LEU A 49 -13.89 3.79 -5.75
CA LEU A 49 -13.52 5.17 -5.47
C LEU A 49 -14.21 5.71 -4.22
N ILE A 50 -15.52 5.53 -4.09
CA ILE A 50 -16.26 5.99 -2.89
C ILE A 50 -15.72 5.29 -1.64
N VAL A 51 -15.52 3.98 -1.69
CA VAL A 51 -15.03 3.23 -0.54
C VAL A 51 -13.64 3.71 -0.13
N ASN A 52 -12.72 3.86 -1.08
CA ASN A 52 -11.32 4.14 -0.76
C ASN A 52 -11.01 5.62 -0.49
N PHE A 53 -11.77 6.55 -1.07
CA PHE A 53 -11.50 7.99 -0.95
C PHE A 53 -12.55 8.79 -0.17
N VAL A 54 -13.62 8.12 0.29
CA VAL A 54 -14.60 8.73 1.20
C VAL A 54 -14.75 7.89 2.46
N LEU A 55 -15.14 6.61 2.33
CA LEU A 55 -15.48 5.80 3.52
C LEU A 55 -14.25 5.43 4.36
N VAL A 56 -13.13 5.04 3.72
CA VAL A 56 -11.93 4.67 4.48
C VAL A 56 -11.24 5.88 5.11
N PRO A 57 -11.08 7.04 4.46
CA PRO A 57 -10.62 8.25 5.13
C PRO A 57 -11.51 8.67 6.32
N ALA A 58 -12.83 8.65 6.14
CA ALA A 58 -13.78 8.93 7.22
C ALA A 58 -13.67 7.90 8.36
N PHE A 59 -13.44 6.63 8.03
CA PHE A 59 -13.22 5.58 9.02
C PHE A 59 -11.90 5.77 9.77
N ALA A 60 -10.82 6.13 9.06
CA ALA A 60 -9.53 6.45 9.69
C ALA A 60 -9.67 7.62 10.67
N TRP A 61 -10.36 8.70 10.26
CA TRP A 61 -10.67 9.82 11.12
C TRP A 61 -11.53 9.39 12.32
N GLY A 62 -12.58 8.60 12.12
CA GLY A 62 -13.39 8.06 13.22
C GLY A 62 -12.59 7.23 14.22
N ILE A 63 -11.57 6.49 13.79
CA ILE A 63 -10.66 5.76 14.69
C ILE A 63 -9.85 6.75 15.55
N THR A 64 -9.37 7.86 14.98
CA THR A 64 -8.59 8.87 15.71
C THR A 64 -9.43 9.62 16.77
N GLU A 65 -10.73 9.74 16.58
CA GLU A 65 -11.65 10.34 17.57
C GLU A 65 -11.95 9.39 18.75
N VAL A 66 -11.87 8.07 18.51
CA VAL A 66 -12.23 7.07 19.54
C VAL A 66 -11.02 6.61 20.33
N LEU A 67 -9.86 6.44 19.67
CA LEU A 67 -8.65 5.97 20.31
C LEU A 67 -7.77 7.16 20.76
N PRO A 68 -7.23 7.14 21.98
CA PRO A 68 -6.34 8.19 22.47
C PRO A 68 -4.95 8.06 21.82
N LEU A 69 -4.85 8.52 20.57
CA LEU A 69 -3.62 8.48 19.77
C LEU A 69 -2.84 9.79 19.94
N GLU A 70 -1.52 9.68 19.94
CA GLU A 70 -0.64 10.85 19.83
C GLU A 70 -0.76 11.47 18.43
N GLU A 71 -0.57 12.78 18.31
CA GLU A 71 -0.73 13.56 17.06
C GLU A 71 0.02 12.95 15.86
N ALA A 72 1.24 12.48 16.09
CA ALA A 72 2.03 11.82 15.04
C ALA A 72 1.39 10.51 14.53
N LEU A 73 0.68 9.77 15.39
CA LEU A 73 -0.03 8.54 15.02
C LEU A 73 -1.35 8.87 14.32
N VAL A 74 -2.03 9.94 14.77
CA VAL A 74 -3.23 10.48 14.10
C VAL A 74 -2.89 10.83 12.66
N SER A 75 -1.84 11.65 12.45
CA SER A 75 -1.38 12.04 11.11
C SER A 75 -1.03 10.83 10.25
N GLY A 76 -0.29 9.85 10.80
CA GLY A 76 0.07 8.63 10.08
C GLY A 76 -1.13 7.77 9.71
N LEU A 77 -2.13 7.64 10.58
CA LEU A 77 -3.35 6.87 10.32
C LEU A 77 -4.22 7.54 9.25
N ILE A 78 -4.36 8.86 9.30
CA ILE A 78 -5.08 9.65 8.29
C ILE A 78 -4.38 9.54 6.93
N ILE A 79 -3.04 9.66 6.88
CA ILE A 79 -2.28 9.46 5.64
C ILE A 79 -2.56 8.06 5.09
N LEU A 80 -2.43 7.01 5.91
CA LEU A 80 -2.74 5.64 5.48
C LEU A 80 -4.20 5.51 4.99
N GLY A 81 -5.14 6.14 5.66
CA GLY A 81 -6.55 6.19 5.25
C GLY A 81 -6.77 6.84 3.88
N CYS A 82 -6.01 7.87 3.54
CA CYS A 82 -6.18 8.66 2.32
C CYS A 82 -5.42 8.11 1.11
N VAL A 83 -4.42 7.24 1.27
CA VAL A 83 -3.64 6.69 0.16
C VAL A 83 -4.01 5.24 -0.15
N ALA A 84 -4.27 4.92 -1.41
CA ALA A 84 -4.73 3.62 -1.88
C ALA A 84 -3.96 3.16 -3.12
N GLY A 85 -4.18 1.91 -3.59
CA GLY A 85 -3.58 1.41 -4.82
C GLY A 85 -2.13 0.93 -4.63
N ALA A 86 -1.93 0.00 -3.70
CA ALA A 86 -0.61 -0.58 -3.44
C ALA A 86 -0.18 -1.57 -4.53
N PRO A 87 1.07 -1.52 -5.01
CA PRO A 87 1.61 -2.45 -6.01
C PRO A 87 1.57 -3.93 -5.60
N PHE A 88 1.38 -4.20 -4.33
CA PHE A 88 1.33 -5.56 -3.77
C PHE A 88 -0.04 -6.24 -3.95
N LEU A 89 -1.10 -5.49 -4.21
CA LEU A 89 -2.48 -5.99 -4.33
C LEU A 89 -2.65 -7.19 -5.30
N PRO A 90 -2.05 -7.22 -6.50
CA PRO A 90 -2.19 -8.36 -7.41
C PRO A 90 -1.72 -9.69 -6.81
N LYS A 91 -0.65 -9.68 -6.00
CA LYS A 91 -0.13 -10.86 -5.31
C LYS A 91 -1.12 -11.39 -4.26
N GLU A 92 -1.76 -10.48 -3.51
CA GLU A 92 -2.79 -10.85 -2.53
C GLU A 92 -4.05 -11.39 -3.20
N VAL A 93 -4.50 -10.74 -4.29
CA VAL A 93 -5.67 -11.21 -5.07
C VAL A 93 -5.38 -12.59 -5.68
N GLN A 94 -4.18 -12.83 -6.16
CA GLN A 94 -3.74 -14.14 -6.66
C GLN A 94 -3.77 -15.19 -5.54
N ALA A 95 -3.21 -14.89 -4.36
CA ALA A 95 -3.23 -15.77 -3.20
C ALA A 95 -4.67 -16.08 -2.73
N ALA A 96 -5.57 -15.12 -2.86
CA ALA A 96 -6.98 -15.27 -2.55
C ALA A 96 -7.78 -16.02 -3.64
N LYS A 97 -7.16 -16.39 -4.78
CA LYS A 97 -7.85 -16.91 -5.98
C LYS A 97 -9.01 -15.98 -6.40
N GLY A 98 -8.78 -14.67 -6.37
CA GLY A 98 -9.69 -13.64 -6.83
C GLY A 98 -9.54 -13.36 -8.33
N ASN A 99 -10.31 -12.38 -8.83
CA ASN A 99 -10.18 -11.93 -10.22
C ASN A 99 -8.91 -11.05 -10.38
N LEU A 100 -7.82 -11.66 -10.83
CA LEU A 100 -6.51 -11.00 -10.95
C LEU A 100 -6.56 -9.78 -11.88
N ALA A 101 -7.25 -9.89 -13.03
CA ALA A 101 -7.36 -8.79 -13.98
C ALA A 101 -8.06 -7.57 -13.34
N ALA A 102 -9.16 -7.81 -12.61
CA ALA A 102 -9.83 -6.74 -11.86
C ALA A 102 -8.92 -6.18 -10.75
N GLY A 103 -8.16 -7.04 -10.05
CA GLY A 103 -7.21 -6.62 -9.01
C GLY A 103 -6.15 -5.65 -9.53
N VAL A 104 -5.59 -5.96 -10.69
CA VAL A 104 -4.60 -5.10 -11.38
C VAL A 104 -5.21 -3.76 -11.78
N GLY A 105 -6.41 -3.76 -12.40
CA GLY A 105 -7.09 -2.53 -12.78
C GLY A 105 -7.49 -1.67 -11.59
N VAL A 106 -8.03 -2.28 -10.53
CA VAL A 106 -8.38 -1.57 -9.28
C VAL A 106 -7.15 -0.96 -8.63
N MET A 107 -6.04 -1.70 -8.54
CA MET A 107 -4.78 -1.19 -8.02
C MET A 107 -4.32 0.05 -8.79
N PHE A 108 -4.30 -0.04 -10.13
CA PHE A 108 -3.89 1.06 -11.00
C PHE A 108 -4.79 2.29 -10.83
N LEU A 109 -6.12 2.10 -10.85
CA LEU A 109 -7.09 3.17 -10.64
C LEU A 109 -6.85 3.90 -9.32
N LEU A 110 -6.79 3.13 -8.22
CA LEU A 110 -6.61 3.69 -6.89
C LEU A 110 -5.29 4.45 -6.76
N MET A 111 -4.22 3.95 -7.38
CA MET A 111 -2.92 4.61 -7.36
C MET A 111 -2.95 5.93 -8.12
N ILE A 112 -3.53 5.98 -9.35
CA ILE A 112 -3.63 7.21 -10.13
C ILE A 112 -4.48 8.24 -9.39
N VAL A 113 -5.61 7.82 -8.81
CA VAL A 113 -6.46 8.73 -8.04
C VAL A 113 -5.74 9.21 -6.77
N THR A 114 -4.94 8.37 -6.10
CA THR A 114 -4.13 8.80 -4.94
C THR A 114 -3.18 9.94 -5.28
N ILE A 115 -2.52 9.90 -6.46
CA ILE A 115 -1.58 10.96 -6.89
C ILE A 115 -2.29 12.33 -7.00
N VAL A 116 -3.58 12.34 -7.35
CA VAL A 116 -4.38 13.56 -7.48
C VAL A 116 -5.08 13.91 -6.16
N TYR A 117 -5.64 12.91 -5.49
CA TYR A 117 -6.46 13.08 -4.28
C TYR A 117 -5.62 13.51 -3.06
N ALA A 118 -4.48 12.86 -2.84
CA ALA A 118 -3.66 13.11 -1.65
C ALA A 118 -3.17 14.57 -1.55
N PRO A 119 -2.66 15.21 -2.62
CA PRO A 119 -2.24 16.61 -2.57
C PRO A 119 -3.38 17.61 -2.32
N ILE A 120 -4.62 17.23 -2.64
CA ILE A 120 -5.80 18.08 -2.44
C ILE A 120 -6.33 17.92 -1.02
N VAL A 121 -6.45 16.68 -0.55
CA VAL A 121 -7.18 16.37 0.69
C VAL A 121 -6.26 16.42 1.92
N LEU A 122 -5.03 15.92 1.82
CA LEU A 122 -4.17 15.83 2.99
C LEU A 122 -3.81 17.20 3.60
N PRO A 123 -3.51 18.27 2.84
CA PRO A 123 -3.31 19.59 3.42
C PRO A 123 -4.55 20.18 4.13
N LEU A 124 -5.75 19.66 3.83
CA LEU A 124 -6.99 20.11 4.44
C LEU A 124 -7.32 19.38 5.76
N VAL A 125 -6.79 18.15 5.91
CA VAL A 125 -7.15 17.27 7.04
C VAL A 125 -5.98 17.00 8.00
N LEU A 126 -4.75 17.35 7.62
CA LEU A 126 -3.57 17.21 8.47
C LEU A 126 -3.26 18.56 9.14
N GLU A 127 -3.50 18.62 10.44
CA GLU A 127 -3.11 19.77 11.25
C GLU A 127 -1.58 19.82 11.41
N GLY A 128 -1.00 21.03 11.33
CA GLY A 128 0.46 21.21 11.48
C GLY A 128 1.32 20.81 10.29
N ALA A 129 0.73 20.36 9.17
CA ALA A 129 1.49 20.11 7.95
C ALA A 129 1.76 21.44 7.22
N GLU A 130 3.01 21.91 7.26
CA GLU A 130 3.45 23.12 6.53
C GLU A 130 3.65 22.89 5.01
N VAL A 131 3.13 21.78 4.47
CA VAL A 131 3.40 21.34 3.11
C VAL A 131 2.28 21.76 2.18
N SER A 132 2.66 22.45 1.11
CA SER A 132 1.72 22.83 0.07
C SER A 132 1.25 21.60 -0.72
N GLY A 133 -0.01 21.62 -1.20
CA GLY A 133 -0.53 20.58 -2.07
C GLY A 133 0.33 20.39 -3.33
N TRP A 134 1.02 21.46 -3.80
CA TRP A 134 1.91 21.39 -4.95
C TRP A 134 3.20 20.59 -4.64
N ASP A 135 3.77 20.75 -3.46
CA ASP A 135 4.98 19.98 -3.07
C ASP A 135 4.65 18.50 -2.93
N LEU A 136 3.48 18.16 -2.37
CA LEU A 136 2.96 16.79 -2.35
C LEU A 136 2.71 16.25 -3.75
N ALA A 137 2.05 17.03 -4.62
CA ALA A 137 1.76 16.61 -5.98
C ALA A 137 3.04 16.34 -6.77
N SER A 138 4.01 17.27 -6.73
CA SER A 138 5.29 17.11 -7.42
C SER A 138 6.07 15.89 -6.91
N SER A 139 6.10 15.66 -5.61
CA SER A 139 6.76 14.51 -4.99
C SER A 139 6.11 13.19 -5.41
N LEU A 140 4.77 13.11 -5.42
CA LEU A 140 4.05 11.91 -5.86
C LEU A 140 4.18 11.68 -7.38
N ILE A 141 4.16 12.73 -8.19
CA ILE A 141 4.38 12.62 -9.64
C ILE A 141 5.79 12.07 -9.91
N VAL A 142 6.82 12.66 -9.32
CA VAL A 142 8.21 12.26 -9.53
C VAL A 142 8.48 10.86 -8.99
N SER A 143 8.00 10.54 -7.79
CA SER A 143 8.29 9.26 -7.15
C SER A 143 7.39 8.11 -7.60
N MET A 144 6.17 8.39 -8.09
CA MET A 144 5.19 7.38 -8.45
C MET A 144 4.81 7.40 -9.93
N ALA A 145 4.32 8.53 -10.47
CA ALA A 145 3.83 8.58 -11.83
C ALA A 145 4.94 8.39 -12.86
N LEU A 146 6.10 9.01 -12.66
CA LEU A 146 7.25 8.91 -13.58
C LEU A 146 7.80 7.47 -13.70
N PRO A 147 8.15 6.76 -12.61
CA PRO A 147 8.65 5.39 -12.71
C PRO A 147 7.61 4.43 -13.34
N LEU A 148 6.33 4.60 -12.99
CA LEU A 148 5.26 3.82 -13.58
C LEU A 148 5.15 4.06 -15.09
N ALA A 149 5.09 5.34 -15.51
CA ALA A 149 4.99 5.71 -16.92
C ALA A 149 6.20 5.20 -17.71
N LEU A 150 7.41 5.35 -17.16
CA LEU A 150 8.63 4.81 -17.76
C LEU A 150 8.54 3.29 -17.94
N GLY A 151 8.10 2.57 -16.92
CA GLY A 151 7.90 1.10 -17.01
C GLY A 151 6.90 0.71 -18.09
N LEU A 152 5.76 1.42 -18.20
CA LEU A 152 4.75 1.19 -19.24
C LEU A 152 5.28 1.48 -20.65
N ILE A 153 6.04 2.55 -20.82
CA ILE A 153 6.67 2.92 -22.09
C ILE A 153 7.70 1.85 -22.49
N LEU A 154 8.55 1.42 -21.56
CA LEU A 154 9.54 0.37 -21.82
C LEU A 154 8.85 -0.96 -22.15
N LYS A 155 7.78 -1.34 -21.44
CA LYS A 155 6.97 -2.53 -21.75
C LYS A 155 6.36 -2.47 -23.14
N ALA A 156 5.90 -1.32 -23.58
CA ALA A 156 5.29 -1.13 -24.90
C ALA A 156 6.31 -1.23 -26.05
N ASN A 157 7.55 -0.75 -25.82
CA ASN A 157 8.60 -0.72 -26.85
C ASN A 157 9.51 -1.96 -26.83
N PHE A 158 9.67 -2.61 -25.68
CA PHE A 158 10.54 -3.78 -25.46
C PHE A 158 9.79 -4.89 -24.73
N PRO A 159 8.75 -5.47 -25.34
CA PRO A 159 7.86 -6.44 -24.69
C PRO A 159 8.59 -7.72 -24.24
N ASP A 160 9.64 -8.13 -24.97
CA ASP A 160 10.39 -9.36 -24.71
C ASP A 160 11.36 -9.20 -23.54
N ASP A 161 12.02 -8.06 -23.39
CA ASP A 161 12.98 -7.77 -22.32
C ASP A 161 12.32 -7.28 -21.03
N ALA A 162 11.13 -6.68 -21.13
CA ALA A 162 10.43 -6.06 -20.01
C ALA A 162 10.19 -7.02 -18.82
N PRO A 163 9.91 -8.33 -18.97
CA PRO A 163 9.77 -9.25 -17.85
C PRO A 163 11.05 -9.36 -17.00
N ASP A 164 12.21 -9.41 -17.63
CA ASP A 164 13.50 -9.50 -16.94
C ASP A 164 13.81 -8.21 -16.19
N TRP A 165 13.57 -7.06 -16.82
CA TRP A 165 13.71 -5.76 -16.17
C TRP A 165 12.71 -5.57 -15.03
N ALA A 166 11.47 -6.05 -15.17
CA ALA A 166 10.48 -6.06 -14.11
C ALA A 166 10.95 -6.88 -12.90
N ALA A 167 11.51 -8.07 -13.16
CA ALA A 167 12.06 -8.92 -12.11
C ALA A 167 13.23 -8.26 -11.39
N LEU A 168 14.15 -7.60 -12.13
CA LEU A 168 15.28 -6.87 -11.58
C LEU A 168 14.82 -5.68 -10.72
N ALA A 169 13.93 -4.85 -11.26
CA ALA A 169 13.34 -3.71 -10.53
C ALA A 169 12.60 -4.17 -9.27
N GLY A 170 11.85 -5.27 -9.35
CA GLY A 170 11.16 -5.86 -8.21
C GLY A 170 12.11 -6.39 -7.13
N LYS A 171 13.23 -7.01 -7.51
CA LYS A 171 14.28 -7.44 -6.56
C LYS A 171 14.96 -6.22 -5.90
N ALA A 172 15.32 -5.21 -6.69
CA ALA A 172 15.89 -3.96 -6.17
C ALA A 172 14.94 -3.29 -5.18
N SER A 173 13.66 -3.19 -5.53
CA SER A 173 12.61 -2.67 -4.63
C SER A 173 12.53 -3.48 -3.34
N GLY A 174 12.52 -4.81 -3.42
CA GLY A 174 12.50 -5.68 -2.24
C GLY A 174 13.69 -5.47 -1.31
N LEU A 175 14.89 -5.34 -1.88
CA LEU A 175 16.11 -5.02 -1.11
C LEU A 175 16.06 -3.63 -0.50
N GLY A 176 15.62 -2.62 -1.27
CA GLY A 176 15.43 -1.25 -0.78
C GLY A 176 14.43 -1.19 0.38
N GLY A 177 13.31 -1.91 0.25
CA GLY A 177 12.32 -2.04 1.31
C GLY A 177 12.87 -2.72 2.57
N LEU A 178 13.67 -3.79 2.41
CA LEU A 178 14.33 -4.45 3.53
C LEU A 178 15.31 -3.53 4.24
N VAL A 179 16.16 -2.82 3.49
CA VAL A 179 17.12 -1.84 4.03
C VAL A 179 16.38 -0.75 4.80
N LEU A 180 15.33 -0.18 4.20
CA LEU A 180 14.49 0.85 4.83
C LEU A 180 13.89 0.35 6.15
N ILE A 181 13.31 -0.86 6.14
CA ILE A 181 12.67 -1.45 7.32
C ILE A 181 13.70 -1.72 8.41
N VAL A 182 14.78 -2.42 8.09
CA VAL A 182 15.80 -2.80 9.08
C VAL A 182 16.45 -1.56 9.70
N ILE A 183 16.90 -0.62 8.88
CA ILE A 183 17.55 0.61 9.38
C ILE A 183 16.52 1.49 10.10
N GLY A 184 15.32 1.63 9.55
CA GLY A 184 14.23 2.38 10.19
C GLY A 184 13.88 1.83 11.56
N LEU A 185 13.79 0.49 11.71
CA LEU A 185 13.56 -0.16 13.00
C LEU A 185 14.71 0.08 13.97
N VAL A 186 15.98 -0.02 13.51
CA VAL A 186 17.15 0.23 14.36
C VAL A 186 17.20 1.67 14.84
N LEU A 187 17.01 2.64 13.93
CA LEU A 187 17.03 4.07 14.28
C LEU A 187 15.88 4.46 15.22
N GLN A 188 14.74 3.78 15.08
CA GLN A 188 13.50 4.13 15.78
C GLN A 188 13.11 3.12 16.89
N VAL A 189 14.03 2.23 17.28
CA VAL A 189 13.74 1.15 18.24
C VAL A 189 13.13 1.67 19.55
N ARG A 190 13.62 2.80 20.08
CA ARG A 190 13.07 3.42 21.29
C ARG A 190 11.64 3.91 21.09
N ASN A 191 11.36 4.52 19.94
CA ASN A 191 10.03 5.03 19.60
C ASN A 191 9.04 3.87 19.37
N ILE A 192 9.51 2.74 18.81
CA ILE A 192 8.68 1.53 18.63
C ILE A 192 8.26 0.95 19.99
N PHE A 193 9.19 0.87 20.96
CA PHE A 193 8.82 0.45 22.31
C PHE A 193 7.86 1.44 22.98
N GLY A 194 7.99 2.74 22.73
CA GLY A 194 7.02 3.76 23.17
C GLY A 194 5.64 3.58 22.57
N LEU A 195 5.54 2.98 21.37
CA LEU A 195 4.25 2.66 20.74
C LEU A 195 3.55 1.43 21.37
N ILE A 196 4.25 0.61 22.14
CA ILE A 196 3.63 -0.50 22.89
C ILE A 196 2.78 0.12 24.00
N GLY A 197 1.46 0.04 23.86
CA GLY A 197 0.49 0.69 24.76
C GLY A 197 -0.12 2.01 24.26
N SER A 198 0.37 2.57 23.13
CA SER A 198 -0.14 3.82 22.53
C SER A 198 -1.39 3.65 21.65
N TRP A 199 -2.01 2.47 21.64
CA TRP A 199 -3.14 2.13 20.74
C TRP A 199 -2.81 2.14 19.25
N GLY A 200 -1.60 2.55 18.82
CA GLY A 200 -1.20 2.68 17.43
C GLY A 200 -1.29 1.37 16.64
N PHE A 201 -0.85 0.25 17.22
CA PHE A 201 -0.97 -1.08 16.58
C PHE A 201 -2.42 -1.49 16.39
N LEU A 202 -3.28 -1.24 17.41
CA LEU A 202 -4.70 -1.50 17.33
C LEU A 202 -5.36 -0.63 16.26
N ALA A 203 -4.99 0.65 16.17
CA ALA A 203 -5.53 1.56 15.17
C ALA A 203 -5.25 1.09 13.74
N ILE A 204 -4.00 0.64 13.43
CA ILE A 204 -3.68 0.04 12.13
C ILE A 204 -4.51 -1.23 11.90
N ALA A 205 -4.57 -2.13 12.88
CA ALA A 205 -5.33 -3.37 12.73
C ALA A 205 -6.82 -3.13 12.49
N VAL A 206 -7.43 -2.20 13.22
CA VAL A 206 -8.83 -1.79 13.05
C VAL A 206 -9.04 -1.15 11.67
N LEU A 207 -8.15 -0.24 11.24
CA LEU A 207 -8.23 0.37 9.91
C LEU A 207 -8.18 -0.71 8.81
N VAL A 208 -7.21 -1.62 8.88
CA VAL A 208 -7.00 -2.66 7.86
C VAL A 208 -8.16 -3.64 7.83
N LEU A 209 -8.57 -4.18 8.98
CA LEU A 209 -9.64 -5.18 9.05
C LEU A 209 -11.01 -4.56 8.75
N GLY A 210 -11.29 -3.36 9.24
CA GLY A 210 -12.51 -2.64 8.93
C GLY A 210 -12.60 -2.30 7.44
N SER A 211 -11.51 -1.82 6.85
CA SER A 211 -11.39 -1.57 5.41
C SER A 211 -11.60 -2.84 4.59
N LEU A 212 -11.05 -3.98 5.04
CA LEU A 212 -11.27 -5.29 4.41
C LEU A 212 -12.75 -5.67 4.39
N VAL A 213 -13.44 -5.52 5.52
CA VAL A 213 -14.86 -5.84 5.65
C VAL A 213 -15.69 -4.94 4.74
N VAL A 214 -15.53 -3.62 4.83
CA VAL A 214 -16.26 -2.67 3.99
C VAL A 214 -16.00 -2.92 2.51
N GLY A 215 -14.75 -3.09 2.11
CA GLY A 215 -14.37 -3.42 0.74
C GLY A 215 -14.94 -4.75 0.27
N TYR A 216 -14.90 -5.79 1.10
CA TYR A 216 -15.44 -7.12 0.75
C TYR A 216 -16.94 -7.08 0.46
N TYR A 217 -17.72 -6.42 1.28
CA TYR A 217 -19.15 -6.32 1.06
C TYR A 217 -19.53 -5.36 -0.08
N SER A 218 -18.69 -4.39 -0.40
CA SER A 218 -18.90 -3.50 -1.55
C SER A 218 -18.72 -4.18 -2.92
N GLY A 219 -18.00 -5.31 -2.98
CA GLY A 219 -17.72 -6.07 -4.22
C GLY A 219 -18.93 -6.74 -4.89
N GLY A 220 -20.14 -6.58 -4.34
CA GLY A 220 -21.38 -7.10 -4.94
C GLY A 220 -21.59 -8.59 -4.67
N ARG A 221 -22.12 -9.35 -5.66
CA ARG A 221 -22.48 -10.77 -5.50
C ARG A 221 -21.36 -11.72 -5.93
N ASP A 222 -20.46 -11.29 -6.81
CA ASP A 222 -19.37 -12.12 -7.30
C ASP A 222 -18.29 -12.30 -6.23
N LYS A 223 -17.97 -13.54 -5.90
CA LYS A 223 -16.98 -13.87 -4.85
C LYS A 223 -15.57 -13.43 -5.24
N GLY A 224 -15.21 -13.51 -6.54
CA GLY A 224 -13.92 -13.09 -7.04
C GLY A 224 -13.75 -11.57 -6.89
N MET A 225 -14.80 -10.80 -7.23
CA MET A 225 -14.80 -9.35 -7.06
C MET A 225 -14.80 -8.91 -5.59
N ARG A 226 -15.51 -9.60 -4.70
CA ARG A 226 -15.43 -9.33 -3.25
C ARG A 226 -14.03 -9.45 -2.70
N LYS A 227 -13.26 -10.44 -3.18
CA LYS A 227 -11.85 -10.61 -2.80
C LYS A 227 -11.01 -9.42 -3.29
N VAL A 228 -11.23 -9.00 -4.53
CA VAL A 228 -10.52 -7.84 -5.12
C VAL A 228 -10.83 -6.56 -4.35
N THR A 229 -12.11 -6.24 -4.16
CA THR A 229 -12.50 -5.00 -3.49
C THR A 229 -12.12 -5.02 -2.00
N GLY A 230 -12.26 -6.16 -1.33
CA GLY A 230 -11.86 -6.31 0.07
C GLY A 230 -10.36 -6.08 0.27
N LEU A 231 -9.53 -6.85 -0.44
CA LEU A 231 -8.07 -6.73 -0.36
C LEU A 231 -7.59 -5.38 -0.88
N GLY A 232 -8.17 -4.89 -2.00
CA GLY A 232 -7.82 -3.59 -2.58
C GLY A 232 -8.15 -2.40 -1.67
N THR A 233 -9.16 -2.54 -0.81
CA THR A 233 -9.49 -1.51 0.18
C THR A 233 -8.64 -1.62 1.44
N ALA A 234 -8.32 -2.84 1.88
CA ALA A 234 -7.50 -3.08 3.07
C ALA A 234 -6.01 -2.77 2.84
N GLN A 235 -5.50 -3.10 1.66
CA GLN A 235 -4.10 -2.90 1.29
C GLN A 235 -3.85 -1.43 0.98
N ARG A 236 -3.23 -0.73 1.94
CA ARG A 236 -2.92 0.69 1.79
C ARG A 236 -1.60 0.90 1.04
N ASN A 237 -1.48 2.01 0.33
CA ASN A 237 -0.29 2.33 -0.46
C ASN A 237 0.81 2.93 0.43
N VAL A 238 1.57 2.05 1.09
CA VAL A 238 2.68 2.44 1.97
C VAL A 238 3.72 3.29 1.24
N SER A 239 3.97 3.03 -0.06
CA SER A 239 4.91 3.84 -0.85
C SER A 239 4.47 5.30 -0.92
N ALA A 240 3.18 5.53 -1.25
CA ALA A 240 2.61 6.87 -1.25
C ALA A 240 2.58 7.47 0.16
N ALA A 241 2.21 6.69 1.17
CA ALA A 241 2.21 7.12 2.57
C ALA A 241 3.58 7.61 3.03
N LEU A 242 4.66 6.88 2.69
CA LEU A 242 6.03 7.26 3.01
C LEU A 242 6.44 8.56 2.31
N VAL A 243 6.11 8.71 1.02
CA VAL A 243 6.39 9.97 0.30
C VAL A 243 5.71 11.14 0.98
N VAL A 244 4.41 11.00 1.27
CA VAL A 244 3.64 12.05 1.98
C VAL A 244 4.26 12.35 3.35
N ALA A 245 4.50 11.33 4.17
CA ALA A 245 5.00 11.51 5.53
C ALA A 245 6.41 12.13 5.55
N THR A 246 7.31 11.72 4.65
CA THR A 246 8.67 12.27 4.60
C THR A 246 8.71 13.71 4.12
N VAL A 247 7.75 14.11 3.30
CA VAL A 247 7.61 15.51 2.83
C VAL A 247 6.92 16.37 3.87
N SER A 248 5.83 15.87 4.49
CA SER A 248 5.01 16.65 5.43
C SER A 248 5.52 16.63 6.88
N PHE A 249 6.15 15.54 7.30
CA PHE A 249 6.59 15.29 8.67
C PHE A 249 7.98 14.63 8.69
N PRO A 250 9.04 15.31 8.19
CA PRO A 250 10.37 14.72 8.11
C PRO A 250 10.89 14.33 9.49
N GLU A 251 11.47 13.12 9.58
CA GLU A 251 12.15 12.58 10.79
C GLU A 251 11.27 12.45 12.03
N THR A 252 9.94 12.38 11.86
CA THR A 252 8.97 12.26 12.95
C THR A 252 8.54 10.81 13.22
N LEU A 253 7.82 10.63 14.33
CA LEU A 253 7.17 9.37 14.70
C LEU A 253 6.14 8.93 13.63
N THR A 254 5.58 9.86 12.85
CA THR A 254 4.65 9.59 11.74
C THR A 254 5.28 8.68 10.69
N VAL A 255 6.53 8.94 10.27
CA VAL A 255 7.27 8.09 9.33
C VAL A 255 7.47 6.69 9.91
N THR A 256 7.89 6.62 11.17
CA THR A 256 8.06 5.34 11.90
C THR A 256 6.76 4.55 11.95
N TYR A 257 5.64 5.21 12.22
CA TYR A 257 4.33 4.58 12.28
C TYR A 257 3.90 3.98 10.93
N ILE A 258 4.19 4.66 9.83
CA ILE A 258 3.95 4.14 8.48
C ILE A 258 4.88 2.96 8.16
N LEU A 259 6.14 2.97 8.62
CA LEU A 259 7.02 1.80 8.50
C LEU A 259 6.49 0.59 9.27
N ILE A 260 5.92 0.80 10.45
CA ILE A 260 5.25 -0.26 11.21
C ILE A 260 4.03 -0.78 10.44
N ALA A 261 3.24 0.10 9.85
CA ALA A 261 2.12 -0.31 8.99
C ALA A 261 2.61 -1.14 7.78
N ALA A 262 3.77 -0.78 7.19
CA ALA A 262 4.38 -1.56 6.10
C ALA A 262 4.68 -3.01 6.49
N LEU A 263 5.02 -3.25 7.76
CA LEU A 263 5.24 -4.60 8.29
C LEU A 263 3.92 -5.30 8.65
N LEU A 264 2.98 -4.58 9.25
CA LEU A 264 1.73 -5.16 9.74
C LEU A 264 0.78 -5.53 8.60
N LEU A 265 0.69 -4.73 7.54
CA LEU A 265 -0.22 -5.00 6.44
C LEU A 265 -0.03 -6.40 5.83
N PRO A 266 1.17 -6.80 5.38
CA PRO A 266 1.36 -8.14 4.84
C PRO A 266 1.18 -9.25 5.88
N VAL A 267 1.55 -9.00 7.14
CA VAL A 267 1.36 -9.97 8.24
C VAL A 267 -0.13 -10.24 8.49
N ILE A 268 -0.98 -9.22 8.36
CA ILE A 268 -2.43 -9.35 8.51
C ILE A 268 -3.06 -9.91 7.23
N LEU A 269 -2.74 -9.32 6.07
CA LEU A 269 -3.49 -9.56 4.84
C LEU A 269 -3.09 -10.85 4.10
N ILE A 270 -1.81 -11.26 4.14
CA ILE A 270 -1.38 -12.48 3.44
C ILE A 270 -2.08 -13.75 3.99
N PRO A 271 -2.13 -13.98 5.32
CA PRO A 271 -2.86 -15.13 5.87
C PRO A 271 -4.36 -15.08 5.52
N ILE A 272 -4.97 -13.89 5.56
CA ILE A 272 -6.38 -13.70 5.21
C ILE A 272 -6.60 -14.02 3.73
N ALA A 273 -5.77 -13.47 2.83
CA ALA A 273 -5.85 -13.74 1.40
C ALA A 273 -5.74 -15.24 1.08
N ARG A 274 -4.78 -15.93 1.71
CA ARG A 274 -4.63 -17.39 1.56
C ARG A 274 -5.86 -18.15 2.06
N ARG A 275 -6.44 -17.77 3.20
CA ARG A 275 -7.67 -18.37 3.72
C ARG A 275 -8.86 -18.12 2.77
N MET A 276 -8.96 -16.92 2.20
CA MET A 276 -9.98 -16.62 1.19
C MET A 276 -9.81 -17.47 -0.09
N GLY A 277 -8.58 -17.89 -0.42
CA GLY A 277 -8.28 -18.80 -1.53
C GLY A 277 -8.78 -20.22 -1.33
N GLY A 278 -9.00 -20.65 -0.08
CA GLY A 278 -9.32 -22.02 0.29
C GLY A 278 -8.10 -22.95 0.23
N LYS A 279 -8.22 -24.15 0.77
CA LYS A 279 -7.18 -25.19 0.66
C LYS A 279 -6.99 -25.59 -0.82
N THR A 280 -5.77 -25.76 -1.27
CA THR A 280 -5.46 -26.36 -2.56
C THR A 280 -5.70 -27.86 -2.45
N GLU A 281 -6.14 -28.53 -3.52
CA GLU A 281 -6.27 -30.01 -3.55
C GLU A 281 -4.98 -30.72 -3.16
N ALA A 282 -3.80 -30.09 -3.47
CA ALA A 282 -2.50 -30.57 -3.02
C ALA A 282 -2.33 -30.62 -1.48
N ASP A 283 -3.00 -29.73 -0.74
CA ASP A 283 -2.98 -29.76 0.74
C ASP A 283 -3.90 -30.84 1.33
N SER A 284 -4.86 -31.35 0.54
CA SER A 284 -5.75 -32.45 0.94
C SER A 284 -5.12 -33.83 0.70
N GLU A 285 -4.18 -33.92 -0.25
CA GLU A 285 -3.48 -35.15 -0.59
C GLU A 285 -2.31 -35.47 0.38
N SER A 286 -1.81 -34.44 1.08
CA SER A 286 -0.74 -34.56 2.10
C SER A 286 -1.27 -34.85 3.52
N ALA A 287 -2.58 -34.94 3.72
CA ALA A 287 -3.14 -35.35 5.00
C ALA A 287 -2.94 -36.85 5.20
N PRO A 288 -2.30 -37.33 6.31
CA PRO A 288 -2.15 -38.74 6.55
C PRO A 288 -3.53 -39.40 6.62
N ALA A 289 -3.69 -40.54 5.93
CA ALA A 289 -4.90 -41.33 5.97
C ALA A 289 -5.28 -41.65 7.43
N PRO A 290 -6.57 -41.59 7.81
CA PRO A 290 -6.96 -41.96 9.15
C PRO A 290 -6.52 -43.40 9.40
N ALA A 291 -5.77 -43.62 10.49
CA ALA A 291 -5.36 -44.94 10.92
C ALA A 291 -6.61 -45.78 11.16
N SER A 292 -6.72 -46.83 10.36
CA SER A 292 -7.77 -47.86 10.46
C SER A 292 -7.56 -48.74 11.69
#